data_9a8e2943becf65c4df82fa3b9c091222
#
_entry.id   9a8e2943becf65c4df82fa3b9c091222
#
_cell.length_a   1.000
_cell.length_b   1.000
_cell.length_c   1.000
_cell.angle_alpha   90.00
_cell.angle_beta   90.00
_cell.angle_gamma   90.00
#
_symmetry.space_group_name_H-M   'P 1'
#
loop_
_entity.id
_entity.type
_entity.pdbx_description
1 polymer ?
#
loop_
_entity_poly.entity_id
_entity_poly.type
_entity_poly.pdbx_seq_one_letter_code
_entity_poly.pdbx_strand_id
1 'polypeptide(L)'
;MHPFNLGAYIIVYGVFLEKYMIIHTVKNGETVYSISNYYGVSSELTVINNGLSGLEEKLPEGLSIVILRPSKTYTVSQNDTTRAIAFKNGITLNTLYRNNLILNGNDLIFPGQTLVIEYDEAPIFDYAIGGYAYTNIAEAVLNETLPFMKLFMPFTYGFNENAEIIELNDDIILSRLFHYGAGEAFFHLSTLTENGSFSNTLSSYLLADESLWSILADNVIKIMEEKGYSGLDIDFEFLNSSDRYIYPIFISYMRERVNQTGRKLIVAVPPKTSSDQPGQLYEGIDYKLIGEAADYILVMSYECVIL
;
A
#
# COMPACT_ATOMS: atom_id res chain seq x y z
N MET A 1 -2.73 -22.44 33.45
CA MET A 1 -1.26 -22.53 33.47
C MET A 1 -0.83 -23.45 32.34
N HIS A 2 -0.40 -22.88 31.21
CA HIS A 2 0.25 -23.61 30.14
C HIS A 2 1.74 -23.27 30.17
N PRO A 3 2.65 -24.23 30.07
CA PRO A 3 4.09 -23.97 30.14
C PRO A 3 4.59 -23.41 28.81
N PHE A 4 5.31 -22.31 28.90
CA PHE A 4 6.12 -21.77 27.82
C PHE A 4 7.19 -22.80 27.41
N ASN A 5 7.15 -23.22 26.15
CA ASN A 5 8.15 -24.10 25.58
C ASN A 5 9.38 -23.23 25.19
N LEU A 6 10.37 -23.23 26.04
CA LEU A 6 11.69 -22.64 25.80
C LEU A 6 12.42 -23.52 24.78
N GLY A 7 12.47 -23.05 23.53
CA GLY A 7 13.28 -23.70 22.47
C GLY A 7 14.75 -23.76 22.87
N ALA A 8 15.33 -24.94 22.64
CA ALA A 8 16.72 -25.26 22.96
C ALA A 8 17.71 -24.30 22.30
N TYR A 9 18.55 -23.63 23.09
CA TYR A 9 19.68 -22.85 22.65
C TYR A 9 20.85 -23.80 22.37
N ILE A 10 21.31 -23.87 21.11
CA ILE A 10 22.57 -24.50 20.78
C ILE A 10 23.67 -23.43 20.84
N ILE A 11 24.50 -23.47 21.86
CA ILE A 11 25.71 -22.65 21.96
C ILE A 11 26.83 -23.38 21.20
N VAL A 12 27.18 -22.87 20.03
CA VAL A 12 28.40 -23.25 19.30
C VAL A 12 29.24 -21.99 19.12
N TYR A 13 30.27 -21.88 19.93
CA TYR A 13 31.36 -20.88 19.82
C TYR A 13 30.87 -19.43 19.60
N GLY A 14 30.35 -18.76 20.61
CA GLY A 14 30.43 -17.31 20.78
C GLY A 14 29.80 -16.41 19.71
N VAL A 15 29.08 -16.96 18.72
CA VAL A 15 28.34 -16.20 17.72
C VAL A 15 26.88 -16.46 17.92
N PHE A 16 26.17 -15.56 18.57
CA PHE A 16 24.72 -15.51 18.54
C PHE A 16 24.32 -15.14 17.10
N LEU A 17 23.91 -16.12 16.30
CA LEU A 17 23.18 -15.84 15.07
C LEU A 17 21.76 -15.40 15.49
N GLU A 18 21.61 -14.11 15.72
CA GLU A 18 20.27 -13.52 15.85
C GLU A 18 19.55 -13.70 14.51
N LYS A 19 18.47 -14.49 14.54
CA LYS A 19 17.63 -14.82 13.38
C LYS A 19 16.64 -13.71 13.05
N TYR A 20 16.86 -12.51 13.57
CA TYR A 20 15.94 -11.37 13.47
C TYR A 20 16.61 -10.20 12.77
N MET A 21 15.78 -9.37 12.13
CA MET A 21 16.20 -8.10 11.57
C MET A 21 17.01 -7.29 12.60
N ILE A 22 18.21 -6.87 12.22
CA ILE A 22 19.08 -6.06 13.10
C ILE A 22 18.77 -4.59 12.84
N ILE A 23 18.48 -3.86 13.90
CA ILE A 23 18.44 -2.40 13.88
C ILE A 23 19.68 -1.92 14.64
N HIS A 24 20.59 -1.26 13.90
CA HIS A 24 21.77 -0.64 14.48
C HIS A 24 21.50 0.83 14.79
N THR A 25 21.78 1.26 16.02
CA THR A 25 21.73 2.69 16.38
C THR A 25 23.13 3.26 16.24
N VAL A 26 23.28 4.24 15.35
CA VAL A 26 24.56 4.89 15.03
C VAL A 26 25.16 5.55 16.26
N LYS A 27 26.44 5.27 16.52
CA LYS A 27 27.23 5.89 17.56
C LYS A 27 28.11 6.99 16.98
N ASN A 28 28.61 7.87 17.86
CA ASN A 28 29.49 8.96 17.43
C ASN A 28 30.71 8.44 16.65
N GLY A 29 30.93 9.01 15.48
CA GLY A 29 32.07 8.67 14.60
C GLY A 29 31.91 7.41 13.74
N GLU A 30 30.77 6.72 13.81
CA GLU A 30 30.50 5.60 12.90
C GLU A 30 30.12 6.10 11.49
N THR A 31 30.49 5.34 10.49
CA THR A 31 30.17 5.54 9.06
C THR A 31 29.44 4.33 8.54
N VAL A 32 28.78 4.46 7.38
CA VAL A 32 28.16 3.29 6.72
C VAL A 32 29.19 2.18 6.53
N TYR A 33 30.41 2.52 6.12
CA TYR A 33 31.48 1.53 5.90
C TYR A 33 31.85 0.80 7.21
N SER A 34 32.04 1.51 8.33
CA SER A 34 32.40 0.86 9.60
C SER A 34 31.31 -0.07 10.12
N ILE A 35 30.05 0.36 9.98
CA ILE A 35 28.87 -0.43 10.37
C ILE A 35 28.72 -1.66 9.49
N SER A 36 28.75 -1.48 8.16
CA SER A 36 28.62 -2.59 7.20
C SER A 36 29.73 -3.64 7.38
N ASN A 37 30.98 -3.18 7.61
CA ASN A 37 32.09 -4.10 7.87
C ASN A 37 31.93 -4.86 9.20
N TYR A 38 31.38 -4.20 10.23
CA TYR A 38 31.13 -4.86 11.53
C TYR A 38 30.10 -6.01 11.39
N TYR A 39 29.07 -5.81 10.57
CA TYR A 39 28.04 -6.84 10.32
C TYR A 39 28.34 -7.78 9.16
N GLY A 40 29.41 -7.55 8.40
CA GLY A 40 29.78 -8.35 7.25
C GLY A 40 28.81 -8.24 6.06
N VAL A 41 28.22 -7.05 5.87
CA VAL A 41 27.28 -6.75 4.79
C VAL A 41 27.86 -5.73 3.80
N SER A 42 27.26 -5.62 2.62
CA SER A 42 27.65 -4.62 1.62
C SER A 42 27.30 -3.20 2.07
N SER A 43 28.28 -2.27 2.03
CA SER A 43 28.05 -0.85 2.31
C SER A 43 27.08 -0.24 1.29
N GLU A 44 27.18 -0.62 0.01
CA GLU A 44 26.29 -0.16 -1.05
C GLU A 44 24.84 -0.56 -0.78
N LEU A 45 24.59 -1.84 -0.45
CA LEU A 45 23.25 -2.29 -0.07
C LEU A 45 22.75 -1.61 1.21
N THR A 46 23.62 -1.36 2.18
CA THR A 46 23.25 -0.64 3.41
C THR A 46 22.82 0.79 3.10
N VAL A 47 23.52 1.50 2.21
CA VAL A 47 23.13 2.84 1.75
C VAL A 47 21.77 2.80 1.09
N ILE A 48 21.58 1.93 0.11
CA ILE A 48 20.35 1.84 -0.69
C ILE A 48 19.15 1.47 0.18
N ASN A 49 19.27 0.43 0.99
CA ASN A 49 18.18 -0.08 1.82
C ASN A 49 17.74 0.89 2.93
N ASN A 50 18.58 1.86 3.27
CA ASN A 50 18.29 2.85 4.31
C ASN A 50 18.17 4.29 3.78
N GLY A 51 18.23 4.51 2.46
CA GLY A 51 18.14 5.85 1.88
C GLY A 51 19.25 6.80 2.33
N LEU A 52 20.49 6.31 2.51
CA LEU A 52 21.62 7.06 3.09
C LEU A 52 22.52 7.73 2.04
N SER A 53 22.09 7.86 0.79
CA SER A 53 22.89 8.49 -0.25
C SER A 53 23.33 9.90 0.16
N GLY A 54 24.64 10.16 0.10
CA GLY A 54 25.25 11.43 0.51
C GLY A 54 25.52 11.56 2.01
N LEU A 55 25.20 10.55 2.82
CA LEU A 55 25.44 10.51 4.26
C LEU A 55 26.49 9.45 4.68
N GLU A 56 27.11 8.76 3.71
CA GLU A 56 27.92 7.57 3.93
C GLU A 56 29.07 7.79 4.90
N GLU A 57 29.72 8.96 4.85
CA GLU A 57 30.88 9.34 5.67
C GLU A 57 30.50 10.01 6.99
N LYS A 58 29.25 10.48 7.13
CA LYS A 58 28.83 11.23 8.31
C LYS A 58 27.38 10.97 8.66
N LEU A 59 27.19 9.93 9.43
CA LEU A 59 25.87 9.57 9.95
C LEU A 59 25.54 10.37 11.23
N PRO A 60 24.30 10.85 11.39
CA PRO A 60 23.84 11.42 12.66
C PRO A 60 23.90 10.36 13.78
N GLU A 61 24.47 10.73 14.94
CA GLU A 61 24.39 9.90 16.14
C GLU A 61 22.93 9.66 16.54
N GLY A 62 22.59 8.43 16.90
CA GLY A 62 21.22 8.03 17.24
C GLY A 62 20.36 7.61 16.05
N LEU A 63 20.83 7.77 14.80
CA LEU A 63 20.12 7.26 13.62
C LEU A 63 19.98 5.75 13.70
N SER A 64 18.79 5.23 13.41
CA SER A 64 18.53 3.79 13.32
C SER A 64 18.74 3.32 11.89
N ILE A 65 19.57 2.30 11.71
CA ILE A 65 19.90 1.68 10.41
C ILE A 65 19.47 0.22 10.44
N VAL A 66 18.71 -0.20 9.41
CA VAL A 66 18.33 -1.60 9.20
C VAL A 66 19.49 -2.32 8.52
N ILE A 67 19.93 -3.41 9.11
CA ILE A 67 20.98 -4.28 8.56
C ILE A 67 20.34 -5.55 8.02
N LEU A 68 20.37 -5.71 6.69
CA LEU A 68 19.85 -6.87 5.98
C LEU A 68 21.01 -7.74 5.47
N ARG A 69 20.89 -9.06 5.66
CA ARG A 69 21.91 -10.03 5.23
C ARG A 69 21.36 -10.88 4.09
N PRO A 70 21.91 -10.75 2.86
CA PRO A 70 21.55 -11.64 1.77
C PRO A 70 21.93 -13.08 2.08
N SER A 71 20.98 -14.01 2.06
CA SER A 71 21.20 -15.45 2.15
C SER A 71 21.41 -16.08 0.78
N LYS A 72 20.83 -15.49 -0.26
CA LYS A 72 20.96 -15.93 -1.63
C LYS A 72 21.08 -14.76 -2.59
N THR A 73 22.10 -14.83 -3.46
CA THR A 73 22.31 -13.85 -4.53
C THR A 73 22.37 -14.54 -5.88
N TYR A 74 22.22 -13.78 -6.96
CA TYR A 74 22.36 -14.22 -8.34
C TYR A 74 23.21 -13.23 -9.12
N THR A 75 24.25 -13.72 -9.82
CA THR A 75 25.02 -12.89 -10.73
C THR A 75 24.41 -12.96 -12.12
N VAL A 76 24.03 -11.81 -12.66
CA VAL A 76 23.38 -11.66 -13.98
C VAL A 76 24.32 -12.17 -15.07
N SER A 77 23.80 -13.03 -15.93
CA SER A 77 24.48 -13.55 -17.13
C SER A 77 24.00 -12.85 -18.38
N GLN A 78 24.71 -13.02 -19.48
CA GLN A 78 24.29 -12.48 -20.77
C GLN A 78 22.91 -13.04 -21.17
N ASN A 79 22.02 -12.18 -21.66
CA ASN A 79 20.61 -12.46 -22.05
C ASN A 79 19.66 -12.80 -20.88
N ASP A 80 20.07 -12.64 -19.64
CA ASP A 80 19.14 -12.73 -18.52
C ASP A 80 18.13 -11.56 -18.55
N THR A 81 16.94 -11.84 -18.06
CA THR A 81 15.90 -10.83 -17.78
C THR A 81 15.47 -10.94 -16.33
N THR A 82 14.99 -9.84 -15.73
CA THR A 82 14.47 -9.83 -14.35
C THR A 82 13.42 -10.90 -14.14
N ARG A 83 12.48 -11.05 -15.07
CA ARG A 83 11.42 -12.06 -15.04
C ARG A 83 11.98 -13.49 -15.09
N ALA A 84 12.98 -13.76 -15.95
CA ALA A 84 13.62 -15.08 -16.05
C ALA A 84 14.38 -15.42 -14.77
N ILE A 85 15.10 -14.44 -14.19
CA ILE A 85 15.84 -14.61 -12.93
C ILE A 85 14.86 -14.90 -11.78
N ALA A 86 13.79 -14.14 -11.65
CA ALA A 86 12.75 -14.36 -10.63
C ALA A 86 12.17 -15.78 -10.76
N PHE A 87 11.71 -16.16 -11.95
CA PHE A 87 11.16 -17.50 -12.22
C PHE A 87 12.14 -18.63 -11.89
N LYS A 88 13.39 -18.54 -12.36
CA LYS A 88 14.45 -19.54 -12.10
C LYS A 88 14.73 -19.72 -10.62
N ASN A 89 14.58 -18.67 -9.83
CA ASN A 89 14.83 -18.70 -8.39
C ASN A 89 13.60 -18.96 -7.53
N GLY A 90 12.41 -19.15 -8.14
CA GLY A 90 11.17 -19.47 -7.43
C GLY A 90 10.57 -18.28 -6.65
N ILE A 91 10.91 -17.06 -7.04
CA ILE A 91 10.37 -15.83 -6.44
C ILE A 91 9.51 -15.06 -7.44
N THR A 92 8.65 -14.18 -6.96
CA THR A 92 7.89 -13.28 -7.83
C THR A 92 8.78 -12.15 -8.36
N LEU A 93 8.38 -11.55 -9.48
CA LEU A 93 9.08 -10.38 -10.02
C LEU A 93 9.05 -9.22 -8.99
N ASN A 94 7.91 -9.04 -8.32
CA ASN A 94 7.77 -8.07 -7.23
C ASN A 94 8.77 -8.31 -6.09
N THR A 95 8.96 -9.57 -5.67
CA THR A 95 9.96 -9.92 -4.65
C THR A 95 11.38 -9.57 -5.13
N LEU A 96 11.70 -9.81 -6.40
CA LEU A 96 12.99 -9.43 -6.95
C LEU A 96 13.22 -7.92 -6.88
N TYR A 97 12.25 -7.10 -7.27
CA TYR A 97 12.36 -5.64 -7.17
C TYR A 97 12.46 -5.16 -5.73
N ARG A 98 11.63 -5.68 -4.82
CA ARG A 98 11.67 -5.35 -3.39
C ARG A 98 13.04 -5.64 -2.77
N ASN A 99 13.67 -6.74 -3.16
CA ASN A 99 14.99 -7.11 -2.66
C ASN A 99 16.13 -6.32 -3.33
N ASN A 100 15.87 -5.61 -4.44
CA ASN A 100 16.85 -4.89 -5.22
C ASN A 100 16.36 -3.48 -5.60
N LEU A 101 16.22 -2.60 -4.61
CA LEU A 101 15.72 -1.23 -4.80
C LEU A 101 16.53 -0.42 -5.83
N ILE A 102 17.81 -0.78 -6.04
CA ILE A 102 18.66 -0.17 -7.08
C ILE A 102 18.08 -0.32 -8.49
N LEU A 103 17.24 -1.32 -8.74
CA LEU A 103 16.58 -1.50 -10.04
C LEU A 103 15.55 -0.41 -10.30
N ASN A 104 15.06 0.25 -9.26
CA ASN A 104 14.05 1.31 -9.32
C ASN A 104 12.91 0.96 -10.30
N GLY A 105 12.46 -0.30 -10.23
CA GLY A 105 11.41 -0.84 -11.07
C GLY A 105 11.73 -0.96 -12.56
N ASN A 106 12.97 -0.83 -12.94
CA ASN A 106 13.40 -1.03 -14.32
C ASN A 106 13.85 -2.48 -14.54
N ASP A 107 13.53 -3.01 -15.71
CA ASP A 107 14.01 -4.32 -16.16
C ASP A 107 15.47 -4.29 -16.64
N LEU A 108 16.14 -3.12 -16.54
CA LEU A 108 17.50 -2.94 -17.03
C LEU A 108 18.49 -3.54 -16.04
N ILE A 109 19.11 -4.64 -16.46
CA ILE A 109 20.17 -5.36 -15.72
C ILE A 109 21.37 -5.61 -16.63
N PHE A 110 22.55 -5.74 -16.04
CA PHE A 110 23.79 -5.88 -16.78
C PHE A 110 24.53 -7.19 -16.39
N PRO A 111 25.17 -7.89 -17.34
CA PRO A 111 26.02 -9.05 -17.04
C PRO A 111 27.08 -8.69 -15.98
N GLY A 112 27.22 -9.53 -14.97
CA GLY A 112 28.11 -9.32 -13.82
C GLY A 112 27.48 -8.58 -12.65
N GLN A 113 26.30 -7.97 -12.81
CA GLN A 113 25.54 -7.37 -11.70
C GLN A 113 25.09 -8.46 -10.73
N THR A 114 25.20 -8.19 -9.42
CA THR A 114 24.71 -9.11 -8.39
C THR A 114 23.34 -8.64 -7.89
N LEU A 115 22.35 -9.53 -7.95
CA LEU A 115 21.01 -9.31 -7.44
C LEU A 115 20.77 -10.17 -6.20
N VAL A 116 20.10 -9.59 -5.20
CA VAL A 116 19.67 -10.30 -4.00
C VAL A 116 18.36 -11.06 -4.33
N ILE A 117 18.41 -12.36 -4.09
CA ILE A 117 17.24 -13.25 -4.27
C ILE A 117 16.48 -13.40 -2.96
N GLU A 118 17.22 -13.57 -1.85
CA GLU A 118 16.66 -13.84 -0.53
C GLU A 118 17.55 -13.24 0.55
N TYR A 119 16.92 -12.79 1.64
CA TYR A 119 17.59 -12.37 2.87
C TYR A 119 17.44 -13.42 3.96
N ASP A 120 18.34 -13.44 4.93
CA ASP A 120 18.33 -14.39 6.06
C ASP A 120 17.11 -14.17 6.99
N GLU A 121 16.61 -12.95 7.00
CA GLU A 121 15.54 -12.54 7.89
C GLU A 121 14.16 -12.88 7.30
N ALA A 122 13.39 -13.70 8.04
CA ALA A 122 11.98 -13.91 7.73
C ALA A 122 11.19 -12.63 8.06
N PRO A 123 10.14 -12.28 7.28
CA PRO A 123 9.22 -11.21 7.65
C PRO A 123 8.67 -11.44 9.06
N ILE A 124 8.74 -10.41 9.90
CA ILE A 124 8.22 -10.49 11.29
C ILE A 124 6.70 -10.57 11.27
N PHE A 125 6.07 -9.89 10.31
CA PHE A 125 4.63 -9.86 10.11
C PHE A 125 4.28 -9.75 8.61
N ASP A 126 3.10 -10.20 8.24
CA ASP A 126 2.50 -9.96 6.92
C ASP A 126 1.55 -8.76 7.01
N TYR A 127 2.07 -7.57 6.80
CA TYR A 127 1.25 -6.36 6.74
C TYR A 127 0.72 -6.13 5.33
N ALA A 128 -0.58 -5.79 5.23
CA ALA A 128 -1.13 -5.20 4.04
C ALA A 128 -0.90 -3.68 4.08
N ILE A 129 0.05 -3.19 3.29
CA ILE A 129 0.28 -1.75 3.13
C ILE A 129 -0.63 -1.27 2.01
N GLY A 130 -1.48 -0.29 2.30
CA GLY A 130 -2.36 0.36 1.32
C GLY A 130 -2.03 1.84 1.17
N GLY A 131 -2.38 2.43 0.03
CA GLY A 131 -2.18 3.85 -0.18
C GLY A 131 -2.90 4.41 -1.39
N TYR A 132 -3.13 5.72 -1.34
CA TYR A 132 -3.69 6.52 -2.40
C TYR A 132 -2.58 7.21 -3.20
N ALA A 133 -2.79 7.37 -4.50
CA ALA A 133 -1.91 8.20 -5.31
C ALA A 133 -2.67 8.98 -6.38
N TYR A 134 -2.34 10.25 -6.51
CA TYR A 134 -2.79 11.04 -7.65
C TYR A 134 -2.19 10.51 -8.96
N THR A 135 -2.91 10.63 -10.06
CA THR A 135 -2.47 10.13 -11.37
C THR A 135 -1.24 10.85 -11.94
N ASN A 136 -0.89 11.99 -11.38
CA ASN A 136 0.32 12.75 -11.71
C ASN A 136 1.51 12.46 -10.78
N ILE A 137 1.45 11.37 -9.99
CA ILE A 137 2.58 10.92 -9.17
C ILE A 137 3.85 10.77 -10.01
N ALA A 138 4.99 11.20 -9.48
CA ALA A 138 6.27 11.02 -10.15
C ALA A 138 6.58 9.53 -10.34
N GLU A 139 6.99 9.13 -11.53
CA GLU A 139 7.27 7.72 -11.86
C GLU A 139 8.31 7.09 -10.92
N ALA A 140 9.32 7.86 -10.49
CA ALA A 140 10.31 7.37 -9.53
C ALA A 140 9.68 6.98 -8.19
N VAL A 141 8.79 7.81 -7.65
CA VAL A 141 8.07 7.54 -6.38
C VAL A 141 7.17 6.32 -6.53
N LEU A 142 6.45 6.21 -7.66
CA LEU A 142 5.59 5.06 -7.94
C LEU A 142 6.40 3.76 -7.97
N ASN A 143 7.54 3.74 -8.68
CA ASN A 143 8.41 2.58 -8.81
C ASN A 143 9.05 2.16 -7.48
N GLU A 144 9.41 3.11 -6.63
CA GLU A 144 9.94 2.84 -5.27
C GLU A 144 8.88 2.28 -4.33
N THR A 145 7.63 2.67 -4.49
CA THR A 145 6.53 2.36 -3.57
C THR A 145 5.83 1.03 -3.92
N LEU A 146 5.53 0.80 -5.20
CA LEU A 146 4.74 -0.34 -5.67
C LEU A 146 5.21 -1.69 -5.15
N PRO A 147 6.52 -2.01 -5.05
CA PRO A 147 6.97 -3.32 -4.57
C PRO A 147 6.49 -3.67 -3.16
N PHE A 148 6.12 -2.68 -2.36
CA PHE A 148 5.70 -2.84 -0.97
C PHE A 148 4.18 -2.78 -0.77
N MET A 149 3.44 -2.35 -1.81
CA MET A 149 1.98 -2.16 -1.70
C MET A 149 1.22 -3.46 -1.84
N LYS A 150 0.19 -3.65 -1.01
CA LYS A 150 -0.82 -4.71 -1.11
C LYS A 150 -2.14 -4.18 -1.67
N LEU A 151 -2.48 -2.95 -1.33
CA LEU A 151 -3.67 -2.25 -1.80
C LEU A 151 -3.25 -0.92 -2.40
N PHE A 152 -3.75 -0.61 -3.58
CA PHE A 152 -3.42 0.63 -4.28
C PHE A 152 -4.68 1.28 -4.81
N MET A 153 -4.93 2.53 -4.45
CA MET A 153 -6.10 3.31 -4.84
C MET A 153 -5.68 4.52 -5.67
N PRO A 154 -5.82 4.48 -7.01
CA PRO A 154 -5.68 5.69 -7.83
C PRO A 154 -6.73 6.72 -7.43
N PHE A 155 -6.31 7.94 -7.08
CA PHE A 155 -7.19 8.98 -6.57
C PHE A 155 -7.56 9.96 -7.68
N THR A 156 -8.80 10.19 -8.02
CA THR A 156 -10.06 9.58 -7.63
C THR A 156 -11.04 9.62 -8.80
N TYR A 157 -11.90 8.65 -8.93
CA TYR A 157 -13.09 8.73 -9.77
C TYR A 157 -14.16 9.56 -9.06
N GLY A 158 -14.97 10.25 -9.84
CA GLY A 158 -16.16 10.96 -9.38
C GLY A 158 -17.41 10.46 -10.08
N PHE A 159 -18.53 11.12 -9.83
CA PHE A 159 -19.78 10.88 -10.55
C PHE A 159 -20.61 12.18 -10.64
N ASN A 160 -21.57 12.20 -11.57
CA ASN A 160 -22.50 13.31 -11.73
C ASN A 160 -23.90 12.99 -11.18
N GLU A 161 -24.85 13.94 -11.30
CA GLU A 161 -26.23 13.78 -10.81
C GLU A 161 -27.01 12.64 -11.48
N ASN A 162 -26.55 12.15 -12.64
CA ASN A 162 -27.12 11.00 -13.33
C ASN A 162 -26.42 9.67 -12.95
N ALA A 163 -25.54 9.69 -11.94
CA ALA A 163 -24.70 8.56 -11.56
C ALA A 163 -23.75 8.06 -12.67
N GLU A 164 -23.42 8.91 -13.65
CA GLU A 164 -22.40 8.65 -14.65
C GLU A 164 -21.02 8.91 -14.07
N ILE A 165 -20.05 8.05 -14.37
CA ILE A 165 -18.70 8.15 -13.79
C ILE A 165 -17.89 9.25 -14.50
N ILE A 166 -17.24 10.09 -13.70
CA ILE A 166 -16.19 11.01 -14.15
C ILE A 166 -14.90 10.22 -14.17
N GLU A 167 -14.40 9.97 -15.38
CA GLU A 167 -13.25 9.09 -15.60
C GLU A 167 -11.96 9.64 -15.01
N LEU A 168 -11.09 8.71 -14.62
CA LEU A 168 -9.75 8.97 -14.12
C LEU A 168 -8.71 8.44 -15.12
N ASN A 169 -7.68 9.22 -15.40
CA ASN A 169 -6.56 8.76 -16.23
C ASN A 169 -5.53 8.01 -15.38
N ASP A 170 -5.81 6.75 -15.09
CA ASP A 170 -5.03 5.89 -14.20
C ASP A 170 -4.26 4.77 -14.94
N ASP A 171 -4.32 4.73 -16.26
CA ASP A 171 -3.76 3.64 -17.08
C ASP A 171 -2.26 3.40 -16.82
N ILE A 172 -1.48 4.47 -16.62
CA ILE A 172 -0.04 4.37 -16.31
C ILE A 172 0.16 3.67 -14.97
N ILE A 173 -0.60 4.07 -13.95
CA ILE A 173 -0.51 3.49 -12.60
C ILE A 173 -0.88 2.01 -12.65
N LEU A 174 -2.02 1.66 -13.24
CA LEU A 174 -2.49 0.29 -13.34
C LEU A 174 -1.53 -0.59 -14.16
N SER A 175 -1.01 -0.08 -15.27
CA SER A 175 -0.04 -0.83 -16.08
C SER A 175 1.24 -1.15 -15.29
N ARG A 176 1.72 -0.21 -14.47
CA ARG A 176 2.88 -0.43 -13.59
C ARG A 176 2.57 -1.43 -12.50
N LEU A 177 1.44 -1.28 -11.79
CA LEU A 177 1.02 -2.21 -10.74
C LEU A 177 0.94 -3.65 -11.27
N PHE A 178 0.33 -3.85 -12.44
CA PHE A 178 0.20 -5.16 -13.08
C PHE A 178 1.55 -5.69 -13.60
N HIS A 179 2.43 -4.81 -14.09
CA HIS A 179 3.78 -5.20 -14.51
C HIS A 179 4.58 -5.81 -13.35
N TYR A 180 4.54 -5.19 -12.18
CA TYR A 180 5.21 -5.69 -10.98
C TYR A 180 4.57 -6.96 -10.42
N GLY A 181 3.27 -7.19 -10.70
CA GLY A 181 2.48 -8.19 -9.99
C GLY A 181 2.42 -7.86 -8.49
N ALA A 182 2.43 -6.57 -8.17
CA ALA A 182 2.39 -6.05 -6.81
C ALA A 182 0.96 -5.72 -6.44
N GLY A 183 0.46 -6.26 -5.33
CA GLY A 183 -0.80 -5.86 -4.74
C GLY A 183 -2.04 -5.88 -5.64
N GLU A 184 -3.10 -5.29 -5.13
CA GLU A 184 -4.42 -5.19 -5.76
C GLU A 184 -4.80 -3.72 -5.96
N ALA A 185 -5.35 -3.38 -7.13
CA ALA A 185 -5.93 -2.07 -7.37
C ALA A 185 -7.38 -2.04 -6.89
N PHE A 186 -7.74 -1.01 -6.13
CA PHE A 186 -9.12 -0.72 -5.76
C PHE A 186 -9.60 0.55 -6.47
N PHE A 187 -10.79 0.47 -7.05
CA PHE A 187 -11.45 1.60 -7.67
C PHE A 187 -11.86 2.58 -6.57
N HIS A 188 -11.26 3.75 -6.55
CA HIS A 188 -11.55 4.75 -5.53
C HIS A 188 -12.61 5.71 -6.04
N LEU A 189 -13.77 5.69 -5.40
CA LEU A 189 -14.94 6.52 -5.71
C LEU A 189 -15.18 7.55 -4.64
N SER A 190 -15.13 8.82 -5.03
CA SER A 190 -15.46 9.95 -4.15
C SER A 190 -16.60 10.81 -4.73
N THR A 191 -16.99 11.83 -3.99
CA THR A 191 -17.98 12.82 -4.44
C THR A 191 -17.37 13.90 -5.33
N LEU A 192 -16.31 13.57 -6.08
CA LEU A 192 -15.68 14.49 -7.04
C LEU A 192 -16.64 14.78 -8.18
N THR A 193 -16.79 16.07 -8.49
CA THR A 193 -17.64 16.56 -9.56
C THR A 193 -16.81 16.92 -10.82
N GLU A 194 -17.46 17.12 -11.96
CA GLU A 194 -16.83 17.50 -13.22
C GLU A 194 -15.97 18.77 -13.14
N ASN A 195 -16.28 19.68 -12.22
CA ASN A 195 -15.49 20.88 -12.00
C ASN A 195 -14.27 20.69 -11.09
N GLY A 196 -13.98 19.44 -10.67
CA GLY A 196 -12.83 19.08 -9.85
C GLY A 196 -12.97 19.40 -8.35
N SER A 197 -14.19 19.63 -7.85
CA SER A 197 -14.45 19.85 -6.42
C SER A 197 -15.28 18.70 -5.82
N PHE A 198 -15.11 18.47 -4.52
CA PHE A 198 -15.92 17.51 -3.78
C PHE A 198 -17.28 18.14 -3.39
N SER A 199 -18.34 17.35 -3.40
CA SER A 199 -19.69 17.83 -3.18
C SER A 199 -20.48 16.94 -2.22
N ASN A 200 -20.75 17.44 -1.01
CA ASN A 200 -21.66 16.79 -0.07
C ASN A 200 -23.13 16.85 -0.51
N THR A 201 -23.50 17.81 -1.36
CA THR A 201 -24.84 17.88 -1.95
C THR A 201 -25.05 16.72 -2.92
N LEU A 202 -24.03 16.34 -3.68
CA LEU A 202 -24.09 15.22 -4.62
C LEU A 202 -24.28 13.87 -3.89
N SER A 203 -23.62 13.66 -2.75
CA SER A 203 -23.84 12.45 -1.94
C SER A 203 -25.27 12.38 -1.43
N SER A 204 -25.82 13.46 -0.85
CA SER A 204 -27.21 13.48 -0.39
C SER A 204 -28.21 13.30 -1.52
N TYR A 205 -27.95 13.85 -2.71
CA TYR A 205 -28.79 13.65 -3.90
C TYR A 205 -28.80 12.18 -4.31
N LEU A 206 -27.63 11.53 -4.42
CA LEU A 206 -27.52 10.11 -4.71
C LEU A 206 -28.25 9.26 -3.66
N LEU A 207 -28.06 9.57 -2.37
CA LEU A 207 -28.64 8.78 -1.28
C LEU A 207 -30.16 8.89 -1.21
N ALA A 208 -30.75 9.99 -1.70
CA ALA A 208 -32.18 10.21 -1.72
C ALA A 208 -32.94 9.44 -2.82
N ASP A 209 -32.24 8.93 -3.85
CA ASP A 209 -32.83 8.22 -4.99
C ASP A 209 -32.19 6.85 -5.22
N GLU A 210 -32.85 5.79 -4.73
CA GLU A 210 -32.39 4.41 -4.90
C GLU A 210 -32.24 3.96 -6.37
N SER A 211 -32.92 4.61 -7.31
CA SER A 211 -32.78 4.29 -8.73
C SER A 211 -31.40 4.65 -9.26
N LEU A 212 -30.76 5.68 -8.70
CA LEU A 212 -29.38 6.07 -9.04
C LEU A 212 -28.35 5.09 -8.51
N TRP A 213 -28.65 4.37 -7.42
CA TRP A 213 -27.73 3.36 -6.87
C TRP A 213 -27.44 2.25 -7.84
N SER A 214 -28.50 1.77 -8.55
CA SER A 214 -28.34 0.73 -9.58
C SER A 214 -27.48 1.21 -10.74
N ILE A 215 -27.72 2.44 -11.21
CA ILE A 215 -26.96 3.03 -12.31
C ILE A 215 -25.51 3.21 -11.93
N LEU A 216 -25.24 3.74 -10.72
CA LEU A 216 -23.86 3.92 -10.21
C LEU A 216 -23.14 2.59 -10.07
N ALA A 217 -23.80 1.58 -9.48
CA ALA A 217 -23.21 0.26 -9.32
C ALA A 217 -22.85 -0.39 -10.67
N ASP A 218 -23.75 -0.31 -11.67
CA ASP A 218 -23.50 -0.85 -13.00
C ASP A 218 -22.31 -0.16 -13.67
N ASN A 219 -22.25 1.17 -13.61
CA ASN A 219 -21.16 1.95 -14.17
C ASN A 219 -19.82 1.66 -13.50
N VAL A 220 -19.78 1.60 -12.15
CA VAL A 220 -18.58 1.27 -11.38
C VAL A 220 -18.09 -0.14 -11.72
N ILE A 221 -18.98 -1.13 -11.67
CA ILE A 221 -18.64 -2.53 -11.95
C ILE A 221 -18.08 -2.69 -13.36
N LYS A 222 -18.70 -2.04 -14.33
CA LYS A 222 -18.25 -2.06 -15.72
C LYS A 222 -16.80 -1.59 -15.85
N ILE A 223 -16.45 -0.42 -15.26
CA ILE A 223 -15.08 0.11 -15.34
C ILE A 223 -14.11 -0.78 -14.54
N MET A 224 -14.54 -1.29 -13.38
CA MET A 224 -13.72 -2.23 -12.61
C MET A 224 -13.37 -3.48 -13.40
N GLU A 225 -14.29 -4.01 -14.20
CA GLU A 225 -14.05 -5.16 -15.08
C GLU A 225 -13.13 -4.81 -16.25
N GLU A 226 -13.37 -3.70 -16.93
CA GLU A 226 -12.59 -3.24 -18.08
C GLU A 226 -11.14 -2.93 -17.70
N LYS A 227 -10.89 -2.33 -16.54
CA LYS A 227 -9.56 -1.92 -16.07
C LYS A 227 -8.87 -2.92 -15.13
N GLY A 228 -9.56 -3.98 -14.71
CA GLY A 228 -8.98 -5.03 -13.87
C GLY A 228 -8.86 -4.68 -12.39
N TYR A 229 -9.73 -3.84 -11.87
CA TYR A 229 -9.79 -3.52 -10.43
C TYR A 229 -10.25 -4.72 -9.60
N SER A 230 -9.63 -4.93 -8.44
CA SER A 230 -9.91 -6.05 -7.52
C SER A 230 -10.98 -5.73 -6.49
N GLY A 231 -11.32 -4.47 -6.30
CA GLY A 231 -12.32 -4.04 -5.34
C GLY A 231 -12.73 -2.58 -5.52
N LEU A 232 -13.70 -2.16 -4.72
CA LEU A 232 -14.22 -0.80 -4.66
C LEU A 232 -13.87 -0.19 -3.30
N ASP A 233 -13.39 1.05 -3.31
CA ASP A 233 -13.19 1.91 -2.14
C ASP A 233 -14.10 3.13 -2.27
N ILE A 234 -15.02 3.33 -1.32
CA ILE A 234 -15.95 4.46 -1.29
C ILE A 234 -15.48 5.45 -0.23
N ASP A 235 -15.25 6.68 -0.67
CA ASP A 235 -14.79 7.80 0.15
C ASP A 235 -15.74 9.00 0.01
N PHE A 236 -16.84 8.94 0.74
CA PHE A 236 -17.81 10.04 0.80
C PHE A 236 -17.64 10.81 2.09
N GLU A 237 -16.97 11.94 1.98
CA GLU A 237 -16.73 12.84 3.10
C GLU A 237 -17.83 13.90 3.27
N PHE A 238 -17.85 14.54 4.44
CA PHE A 238 -18.79 15.65 4.76
C PHE A 238 -20.26 15.30 4.56
N LEU A 239 -20.62 14.04 4.82
CA LEU A 239 -22.02 13.61 4.77
C LEU A 239 -22.89 14.39 5.76
N ASN A 240 -24.08 14.80 5.33
CA ASN A 240 -25.01 15.47 6.23
C ASN A 240 -25.45 14.52 7.36
N SER A 241 -25.76 15.07 8.53
CA SER A 241 -26.27 14.28 9.66
C SER A 241 -27.57 13.53 9.33
N SER A 242 -28.39 14.06 8.40
CA SER A 242 -29.58 13.38 7.86
C SER A 242 -29.25 12.08 7.11
N ASP A 243 -28.05 11.98 6.53
CA ASP A 243 -27.66 10.87 5.69
C ASP A 243 -27.07 9.70 6.50
N ARG A 244 -26.86 9.91 7.81
CA ARG A 244 -26.23 8.95 8.74
C ARG A 244 -26.79 7.54 8.67
N TYR A 245 -28.10 7.39 8.45
CA TYR A 245 -28.77 6.08 8.43
C TYR A 245 -28.99 5.53 7.02
N ILE A 246 -29.12 6.38 6.02
CA ILE A 246 -29.30 5.93 4.63
C ILE A 246 -27.96 5.52 4.00
N TYR A 247 -26.86 6.20 4.37
CA TYR A 247 -25.54 5.88 3.84
C TYR A 247 -25.11 4.42 4.09
N PRO A 248 -25.21 3.83 5.29
CA PRO A 248 -24.92 2.41 5.49
C PRO A 248 -25.81 1.47 4.66
N ILE A 249 -27.07 1.85 4.36
CA ILE A 249 -27.95 1.06 3.51
C ILE A 249 -27.43 1.08 2.06
N PHE A 250 -27.04 2.25 1.56
CA PHE A 250 -26.36 2.40 0.27
C PHE A 250 -25.06 1.57 0.21
N ILE A 251 -24.23 1.62 1.26
CA ILE A 251 -23.00 0.82 1.33
C ILE A 251 -23.32 -0.68 1.26
N SER A 252 -24.34 -1.16 1.99
CA SER A 252 -24.77 -2.56 1.92
C SER A 252 -25.20 -2.96 0.50
N TYR A 253 -25.96 -2.09 -0.16
CA TYR A 253 -26.37 -2.29 -1.55
C TYR A 253 -25.16 -2.40 -2.49
N MET A 254 -24.24 -1.45 -2.42
CA MET A 254 -23.02 -1.44 -3.23
C MET A 254 -22.16 -2.67 -2.97
N ARG A 255 -21.97 -3.06 -1.70
CA ARG A 255 -21.25 -4.27 -1.33
C ARG A 255 -21.87 -5.52 -1.95
N GLU A 256 -23.18 -5.67 -1.85
CA GLU A 256 -23.87 -6.84 -2.43
C GLU A 256 -23.62 -6.94 -3.95
N ARG A 257 -23.74 -5.81 -4.66
CA ARG A 257 -23.50 -5.74 -6.10
C ARG A 257 -22.04 -6.07 -6.45
N VAL A 258 -21.08 -5.49 -5.74
CA VAL A 258 -19.64 -5.71 -5.95
C VAL A 258 -19.25 -7.15 -5.61
N ASN A 259 -19.77 -7.70 -4.52
CA ASN A 259 -19.43 -9.06 -4.08
C ASN A 259 -19.96 -10.14 -5.05
N GLN A 260 -21.04 -9.88 -5.80
CA GLN A 260 -21.52 -10.77 -6.86
C GLN A 260 -20.47 -10.96 -7.98
N THR A 261 -19.55 -10.02 -8.15
CA THR A 261 -18.42 -10.11 -9.08
C THR A 261 -17.16 -10.75 -8.47
N GLY A 262 -17.24 -11.22 -7.22
CA GLY A 262 -16.12 -11.79 -6.47
C GLY A 262 -15.18 -10.76 -5.84
N ARG A 263 -15.50 -9.47 -5.92
CA ARG A 263 -14.68 -8.34 -5.42
C ARG A 263 -15.13 -7.89 -4.04
N LYS A 264 -14.33 -7.04 -3.39
CA LYS A 264 -14.57 -6.52 -2.03
C LYS A 264 -14.82 -5.02 -2.03
N LEU A 265 -15.54 -4.55 -0.99
CA LEU A 265 -15.83 -3.15 -0.78
C LEU A 265 -15.17 -2.65 0.51
N ILE A 266 -14.38 -1.58 0.37
CA ILE A 266 -13.80 -0.77 1.45
C ILE A 266 -14.62 0.51 1.59
N VAL A 267 -14.72 1.05 2.78
CA VAL A 267 -15.25 2.40 3.03
C VAL A 267 -14.23 3.20 3.81
N ALA A 268 -13.80 4.32 3.26
CA ALA A 268 -12.99 5.30 3.98
C ALA A 268 -13.86 6.10 4.95
N VAL A 269 -13.35 6.31 6.16
CA VAL A 269 -14.07 7.06 7.20
C VAL A 269 -13.11 7.97 7.96
N PRO A 270 -13.55 9.19 8.38
CA PRO A 270 -12.74 10.08 9.19
C PRO A 270 -12.52 9.49 10.60
N PRO A 271 -11.40 9.80 11.27
CA PRO A 271 -11.13 9.32 12.63
C PRO A 271 -12.05 10.04 13.63
N LYS A 272 -12.82 9.25 14.39
CA LYS A 272 -13.73 9.78 15.44
C LYS A 272 -13.23 9.37 16.83
N THR A 273 -13.39 10.26 17.79
CA THR A 273 -13.10 10.02 19.22
C THR A 273 -14.31 9.54 20.00
N SER A 274 -15.53 9.75 19.47
CA SER A 274 -16.80 9.26 20.03
C SER A 274 -17.85 9.04 18.96
N SER A 275 -18.89 8.25 19.25
CA SER A 275 -20.03 8.03 18.33
C SER A 275 -20.77 9.34 17.97
N ASP A 276 -20.83 10.26 18.90
CA ASP A 276 -21.60 11.49 18.81
C ASP A 276 -20.73 12.73 18.62
N GLN A 277 -19.51 12.54 18.06
CA GLN A 277 -18.59 13.64 17.77
C GLN A 277 -19.26 14.65 16.85
N PRO A 278 -19.37 15.93 17.26
CA PRO A 278 -19.96 16.98 16.43
C PRO A 278 -19.02 17.42 15.30
N GLY A 279 -19.59 17.94 14.23
CA GLY A 279 -18.89 18.51 13.08
C GLY A 279 -19.27 17.86 11.76
N GLN A 280 -19.22 18.64 10.68
CA GLN A 280 -19.65 18.21 9.35
C GLN A 280 -18.93 16.96 8.83
N LEU A 281 -17.67 16.74 9.23
CA LEU A 281 -16.90 15.56 8.83
C LEU A 281 -17.40 14.29 9.55
N TYR A 282 -18.07 14.43 10.69
CA TYR A 282 -18.30 13.31 11.63
C TYR A 282 -19.76 12.89 11.77
N GLU A 283 -20.70 13.86 11.70
CA GLU A 283 -22.10 13.64 12.09
C GLU A 283 -22.84 12.67 11.17
N GLY A 284 -22.51 12.67 9.87
CA GLY A 284 -23.07 11.74 8.87
C GLY A 284 -22.50 10.31 8.93
N ILE A 285 -21.50 10.04 9.79
CA ILE A 285 -20.78 8.78 9.84
C ILE A 285 -21.15 7.98 11.11
N ASP A 286 -21.62 6.76 10.94
CA ASP A 286 -21.84 5.80 12.03
C ASP A 286 -20.94 4.56 11.84
N TYR A 287 -19.87 4.45 12.64
CA TYR A 287 -18.88 3.37 12.52
C TYR A 287 -19.49 1.97 12.64
N LYS A 288 -20.48 1.81 13.54
CA LYS A 288 -21.12 0.52 13.75
C LYS A 288 -21.89 0.09 12.52
N LEU A 289 -22.77 0.99 12.03
CA LEU A 289 -23.63 0.70 10.88
C LEU A 289 -22.80 0.51 9.59
N ILE A 290 -21.76 1.32 9.38
CA ILE A 290 -20.87 1.18 8.22
C ILE A 290 -20.05 -0.11 8.34
N GLY A 291 -19.57 -0.47 9.55
CA GLY A 291 -18.84 -1.71 9.78
C GLY A 291 -19.65 -2.98 9.54
N GLU A 292 -20.97 -2.91 9.74
CA GLU A 292 -21.90 -3.99 9.40
C GLU A 292 -22.20 -4.02 7.89
N ALA A 293 -22.08 -2.87 7.23
CA ALA A 293 -22.43 -2.67 5.81
C ALA A 293 -21.28 -2.98 4.83
N ALA A 294 -20.04 -2.68 5.18
CA ALA A 294 -18.85 -2.86 4.35
C ALA A 294 -18.16 -4.22 4.55
N ASP A 295 -17.24 -4.60 3.65
CA ASP A 295 -16.30 -5.72 3.88
C ASP A 295 -15.13 -5.25 4.77
N TYR A 296 -14.64 -4.02 4.54
CA TYR A 296 -13.53 -3.41 5.28
C TYR A 296 -13.78 -1.93 5.52
N ILE A 297 -13.19 -1.39 6.58
CA ILE A 297 -13.17 0.05 6.87
C ILE A 297 -11.72 0.53 6.85
N LEU A 298 -11.47 1.65 6.16
CA LEU A 298 -10.23 2.38 6.19
C LEU A 298 -10.44 3.66 7.03
N VAL A 299 -9.78 3.73 8.19
CA VAL A 299 -9.85 4.93 9.06
C VAL A 299 -8.73 5.88 8.63
N MET A 300 -9.08 7.09 8.19
CA MET A 300 -8.15 8.12 7.69
C MET A 300 -7.40 8.81 8.83
N SER A 301 -6.75 8.02 9.71
CA SER A 301 -6.03 8.54 10.90
C SER A 301 -4.73 9.26 10.58
N TYR A 302 -4.28 9.26 9.35
CA TYR A 302 -3.05 9.90 8.87
C TYR A 302 -3.21 11.41 8.61
N GLU A 303 -4.43 11.93 8.52
CA GLU A 303 -4.72 13.36 8.35
C GLU A 303 -4.90 14.12 9.67
N CYS A 304 -4.66 13.47 10.80
CA CYS A 304 -4.66 14.13 12.10
C CYS A 304 -3.51 15.14 12.18
N VAL A 305 -3.71 16.33 11.63
CA VAL A 305 -2.91 17.50 11.98
C VAL A 305 -3.24 17.83 13.42
N ILE A 306 -2.27 17.69 14.30
CA ILE A 306 -2.36 18.24 15.66
C ILE A 306 -2.42 19.77 15.48
N LEU A 307 -3.62 20.33 15.57
CA LEU A 307 -3.85 21.76 15.66
C LEU A 307 -3.45 22.26 17.06
#